data_55ff1e4c7ba72176535d992e909cb46d
#
_entry.id   55ff1e4c7ba72176535d992e909cb46d
#
_cell.length_a   1.000
_cell.length_b   1.000
_cell.length_c   1.000
_cell.angle_alpha   90.00
_cell.angle_beta   90.00
_cell.angle_gamma   90.00
#
_symmetry.space_group_name_H-M   'P 1'
#
loop_
_entity.id
_entity.type
_entity.pdbx_description
1 polymer ?
#
loop_
_entity_poly.entity_id
_entity_poly.type
_entity_poly.pdbx_seq_one_letter_code
_entity_poly.pdbx_strand_id
1 'polypeptide(L)'
;MRNRRVARYSRRSFLAGTGAVAAGVSFGPKFTLAAEEAKLNFYNWDTYIGETTLDDFKDASGIDVTMDLFADNDELFAKLKEGNPGYDLIVPTNDFVERMIKAEMLVPLDHGKIPNFKKNVAKAFQDAEFDPGRKYSMPYMWGTQGIGYRKSRVDGVPDSWKWLLDSDKYAGRIALLAGSSAAIGMALKYLGHSYNSVDPKEIKQAEDLIIKQKPHIKVFAEDNGQDLLLSGEVDLTMEWNGDILQVMEEDDDLAYVVPKEGSIVWQDTLAIPTDAPHPDNAHKFINYILDAEAGAAIADFIQYATPNAAARALLPDDYSKNSAIFPTDETLSRCEPEVYKGEAAQRLRDEALTRILAA
;
A
#
# COMPACT_ATOMS: atom_id res chain seq x y z
N MET A 1 47.79 50.56 38.12
CA MET A 1 48.34 49.77 39.24
C MET A 1 47.23 49.49 40.23
N ARG A 2 46.74 48.23 40.27
CA ARG A 2 45.99 47.68 41.42
C ARG A 2 45.87 46.16 41.21
N ASN A 3 46.67 45.44 42.00
CA ASN A 3 46.66 43.99 42.12
C ASN A 3 45.34 43.49 42.67
N ARG A 4 44.73 42.49 42.03
CA ARG A 4 43.69 41.62 42.67
C ARG A 4 44.26 40.22 42.84
N ARG A 5 44.40 39.82 44.09
CA ARG A 5 44.82 38.50 44.54
C ARG A 5 43.67 37.51 44.31
N VAL A 6 44.03 36.36 43.71
CA VAL A 6 43.14 35.21 43.59
C VAL A 6 43.26 34.36 44.88
N ALA A 7 42.18 34.16 45.60
CA ALA A 7 42.13 33.26 46.75
C ALA A 7 42.00 31.80 46.31
N ARG A 8 42.94 30.97 46.71
CA ARG A 8 42.87 29.50 46.54
C ARG A 8 42.11 28.93 47.76
N TYR A 9 40.99 28.23 47.55
CA TYR A 9 40.32 27.42 48.55
C TYR A 9 40.86 25.98 48.58
N SER A 10 41.28 25.55 49.77
CA SER A 10 41.83 24.22 50.08
C SER A 10 40.72 23.20 50.32
N ARG A 11 40.96 21.97 49.87
CA ARG A 11 40.03 20.81 49.96
C ARG A 11 39.89 20.14 51.35
N ARG A 12 40.09 20.87 52.47
CA ARG A 12 40.10 20.26 53.82
C ARG A 12 39.28 21.04 54.84
N SER A 13 37.95 21.21 54.61
CA SER A 13 37.05 21.73 55.67
C SER A 13 35.61 21.35 55.36
N PHE A 14 35.31 20.05 55.36
CA PHE A 14 33.90 19.64 55.38
C PHE A 14 33.74 18.28 56.05
N LEU A 15 33.98 18.28 57.39
CA LEU A 15 33.53 17.19 58.25
C LEU A 15 33.36 17.79 59.66
N ALA A 16 32.14 18.18 60.02
CA ALA A 16 31.56 18.07 61.36
C ALA A 16 30.26 18.92 61.41
N GLY A 17 29.13 18.30 61.72
CA GLY A 17 27.91 19.03 62.09
C GLY A 17 26.62 18.28 61.79
N THR A 18 26.28 17.32 62.68
CA THR A 18 24.97 17.01 63.26
C THR A 18 23.72 16.94 62.37
N GLY A 19 23.02 15.86 62.54
CA GLY A 19 21.79 15.38 61.96
C GLY A 19 20.57 16.33 62.05
N ALA A 20 19.80 16.28 61.00
CA ALA A 20 18.39 16.59 60.96
C ALA A 20 17.70 15.61 59.99
N VAL A 21 16.71 14.89 60.50
CA VAL A 21 15.81 14.05 59.74
C VAL A 21 15.01 14.94 58.80
N ALA A 22 15.30 14.88 57.52
CA ALA A 22 14.46 15.48 56.48
C ALA A 22 13.81 14.34 55.69
N ALA A 23 12.49 14.26 55.75
CA ALA A 23 11.69 13.39 54.91
C ALA A 23 12.01 13.69 53.42
N GLY A 24 12.72 12.75 52.79
CA GLY A 24 13.09 12.86 51.38
C GLY A 24 11.87 12.68 50.50
N VAL A 25 11.31 13.78 50.01
CA VAL A 25 10.47 13.76 48.82
C VAL A 25 11.43 13.53 47.66
N SER A 26 11.46 12.28 47.18
CA SER A 26 12.21 11.92 45.99
C SER A 26 11.56 12.55 44.76
N PHE A 27 12.03 13.71 44.34
CA PHE A 27 11.81 14.23 43.01
C PHE A 27 12.76 13.49 42.06
N GLY A 28 12.41 12.24 41.67
CA GLY A 28 12.99 11.65 40.50
C GLY A 28 12.67 12.54 39.28
N PRO A 29 13.60 12.75 38.34
CA PRO A 29 13.27 13.44 37.12
C PRO A 29 12.14 12.66 36.44
N LYS A 30 10.93 13.21 36.41
CA LYS A 30 9.91 12.78 35.47
C LYS A 30 10.50 13.09 34.09
N PHE A 31 11.02 12.09 33.39
CA PHE A 31 11.19 12.17 31.96
C PHE A 31 9.78 12.30 31.38
N THR A 32 9.30 13.50 31.20
CA THR A 32 8.25 13.79 30.27
C THR A 32 8.89 13.50 28.90
N LEU A 33 8.50 12.39 28.26
CA LEU A 33 8.72 12.24 26.84
C LEU A 33 8.20 13.54 26.21
N ALA A 34 9.07 14.27 25.55
CA ALA A 34 8.63 15.45 24.79
C ALA A 34 7.55 14.95 23.82
N ALA A 35 6.44 15.70 23.73
CA ALA A 35 5.42 15.40 22.72
C ALA A 35 6.11 15.43 21.35
N GLU A 36 5.74 14.50 20.48
CA GLU A 36 6.21 14.50 19.09
C GLU A 36 5.89 15.85 18.43
N GLU A 37 6.73 16.25 17.48
CA GLU A 37 6.43 17.39 16.62
C GLU A 37 5.09 17.14 15.90
N ALA A 38 4.25 18.17 15.74
CA ALA A 38 2.94 18.02 15.12
C ALA A 38 3.05 17.82 13.58
N LYS A 39 3.74 16.78 13.17
CA LYS A 39 4.02 16.41 11.80
C LYS A 39 3.84 14.91 11.57
N LEU A 40 3.58 14.55 10.32
CA LEU A 40 3.54 13.18 9.82
C LEU A 40 4.08 13.14 8.40
N ASN A 41 5.04 12.27 8.12
CA ASN A 41 5.54 12.00 6.77
C ASN A 41 4.92 10.69 6.27
N PHE A 42 4.05 10.81 5.28
CA PHE A 42 3.26 9.72 4.71
C PHE A 42 3.80 9.33 3.34
N TYR A 43 4.13 8.06 3.09
CA TYR A 43 4.60 7.55 1.82
C TYR A 43 3.53 6.63 1.24
N ASN A 44 2.88 7.05 0.17
CA ASN A 44 1.66 6.47 -0.37
C ASN A 44 1.76 6.27 -1.88
N TRP A 45 0.80 5.56 -2.43
CA TRP A 45 0.53 5.46 -3.86
C TRP A 45 -0.06 6.77 -4.40
N ASP A 46 0.03 6.99 -5.71
CA ASP A 46 -0.68 8.08 -6.36
C ASP A 46 -2.21 7.87 -6.29
N THR A 47 -2.98 8.95 -6.31
CA THR A 47 -4.47 8.97 -6.28
C THR A 47 -5.11 8.09 -5.19
N TYR A 48 -4.41 7.81 -4.07
CA TYR A 48 -4.80 6.78 -3.10
C TYR A 48 -5.08 7.32 -1.70
N ILE A 49 -5.70 8.50 -1.64
CA ILE A 49 -6.24 9.14 -0.43
C ILE A 49 -7.40 10.05 -0.82
N GLY A 50 -8.37 10.29 0.08
CA GLY A 50 -9.48 11.22 -0.20
C GLY A 50 -9.03 12.66 -0.37
N GLU A 51 -9.71 13.41 -1.22
CA GLU A 51 -9.35 14.77 -1.64
C GLU A 51 -9.07 15.71 -0.46
N THR A 52 -9.86 15.65 0.62
CA THR A 52 -9.74 16.53 1.79
C THR A 52 -9.13 15.85 3.01
N THR A 53 -8.83 14.54 2.95
CA THR A 53 -8.47 13.71 4.12
C THR A 53 -7.30 14.27 4.92
N LEU A 54 -6.27 14.81 4.27
CA LEU A 54 -5.08 15.33 4.95
C LEU A 54 -5.39 16.64 5.68
N ASP A 55 -6.16 17.54 5.07
CA ASP A 55 -6.60 18.79 5.66
C ASP A 55 -7.59 18.55 6.81
N ASP A 56 -8.55 17.64 6.63
CA ASP A 56 -9.51 17.26 7.67
C ASP A 56 -8.82 16.65 8.89
N PHE A 57 -7.80 15.81 8.68
CA PHE A 57 -6.99 15.27 9.76
C PHE A 57 -6.19 16.36 10.48
N LYS A 58 -5.61 17.31 9.73
CA LYS A 58 -4.91 18.46 10.30
C LYS A 58 -5.83 19.32 11.15
N ASP A 59 -7.04 19.61 10.66
CA ASP A 59 -8.04 20.38 11.40
C ASP A 59 -8.50 19.67 12.67
N ALA A 60 -8.64 18.34 12.61
CA ALA A 60 -9.08 17.54 13.77
C ALA A 60 -7.98 17.30 14.81
N SER A 61 -6.71 17.18 14.40
CA SER A 61 -5.60 16.75 15.26
C SER A 61 -4.54 17.81 15.53
N GLY A 62 -4.46 18.84 14.69
CA GLY A 62 -3.36 19.80 14.66
C GLY A 62 -2.06 19.26 14.04
N ILE A 63 -2.06 18.05 13.48
CA ILE A 63 -0.89 17.39 12.89
C ILE A 63 -0.86 17.67 11.38
N ASP A 64 0.24 18.22 10.89
CA ASP A 64 0.47 18.50 9.47
C ASP A 64 1.02 17.25 8.77
N VAL A 65 0.38 16.82 7.69
CA VAL A 65 0.79 15.63 6.93
C VAL A 65 1.47 16.05 5.65
N THR A 66 2.71 15.58 5.46
CA THR A 66 3.41 15.67 4.18
C THR A 66 3.34 14.29 3.51
N MET A 67 2.83 14.23 2.29
CA MET A 67 2.71 12.98 1.54
C MET A 67 3.69 12.98 0.36
N ASP A 68 4.50 11.92 0.28
CA ASP A 68 5.32 11.58 -0.87
C ASP A 68 4.73 10.34 -1.55
N LEU A 69 5.02 10.16 -2.85
CA LEU A 69 4.47 9.09 -3.67
C LEU A 69 5.54 8.08 -4.08
N PHE A 70 5.12 6.83 -4.26
CA PHE A 70 5.90 5.76 -4.91
C PHE A 70 5.05 5.06 -5.97
N ALA A 71 5.71 4.53 -6.99
CA ALA A 71 5.04 3.91 -8.13
C ALA A 71 4.84 2.39 -7.96
N ASP A 72 5.68 1.72 -7.14
CA ASP A 72 5.57 0.29 -6.87
C ASP A 72 6.16 -0.10 -5.51
N ASN A 73 5.83 -1.31 -5.05
CA ASN A 73 6.31 -1.83 -3.78
C ASN A 73 7.83 -2.09 -3.75
N ASP A 74 8.47 -2.36 -4.89
CA ASP A 74 9.93 -2.56 -4.95
C ASP A 74 10.66 -1.23 -4.72
N GLU A 75 10.13 -0.11 -5.24
CA GLU A 75 10.60 1.25 -4.92
C GLU A 75 10.47 1.53 -3.43
N LEU A 76 9.27 1.30 -2.84
CA LEU A 76 9.03 1.45 -1.41
C LEU A 76 10.02 0.63 -0.58
N PHE A 77 10.17 -0.66 -0.90
CA PHE A 77 11.07 -1.55 -0.20
C PHE A 77 12.53 -1.12 -0.31
N ALA A 78 13.00 -0.79 -1.52
CA ALA A 78 14.36 -0.34 -1.75
C ALA A 78 14.68 0.95 -0.99
N LYS A 79 13.74 1.91 -0.97
CA LYS A 79 13.86 3.17 -0.26
C LYS A 79 14.09 2.99 1.25
N LEU A 80 13.41 2.02 1.85
CA LEU A 80 13.49 1.76 3.29
C LEU A 80 14.59 0.78 3.67
N LYS A 81 15.07 -0.05 2.74
CA LYS A 81 16.09 -1.08 3.00
C LYS A 81 17.45 -0.50 3.42
N GLU A 82 17.81 0.65 2.90
CA GLU A 82 19.05 1.36 3.25
C GLU A 82 18.92 2.19 4.55
N GLY A 83 17.78 2.13 5.19
CA GLY A 83 17.38 2.90 6.36
C GLY A 83 16.23 3.84 6.04
N ASN A 84 15.33 4.04 7.01
CA ASN A 84 14.17 4.92 6.85
C ASN A 84 14.62 6.39 6.68
N PRO A 85 14.33 7.05 5.54
CA PRO A 85 14.73 8.45 5.33
C PRO A 85 13.89 9.48 6.09
N GLY A 86 12.95 9.02 6.94
CA GLY A 86 12.10 9.88 7.78
C GLY A 86 10.59 9.71 7.58
N TYR A 87 10.15 8.63 6.96
CA TYR A 87 8.72 8.31 6.85
C TYR A 87 8.16 7.77 8.16
N ASP A 88 6.94 8.20 8.49
CA ASP A 88 6.21 7.80 9.68
C ASP A 88 5.18 6.71 9.38
N LEU A 89 4.59 6.76 8.18
CA LEU A 89 3.55 5.85 7.72
C LEU A 89 3.77 5.49 6.25
N ILE A 90 3.56 4.23 5.93
CA ILE A 90 3.71 3.67 4.59
C ILE A 90 2.53 2.77 4.23
N VAL A 91 2.32 2.53 2.93
CA VAL A 91 1.19 1.74 2.41
C VAL A 91 1.67 0.54 1.59
N PRO A 92 2.30 -0.47 2.22
CA PRO A 92 2.72 -1.68 1.51
C PRO A 92 1.55 -2.64 1.24
N THR A 93 1.63 -3.36 0.13
CA THR A 93 0.75 -4.50 -0.18
C THR A 93 1.07 -5.69 0.73
N ASN A 94 0.14 -6.59 0.91
CA ASN A 94 0.19 -7.71 1.85
C ASN A 94 1.42 -8.62 1.71
N ASP A 95 1.88 -8.92 0.52
CA ASP A 95 3.09 -9.71 0.26
C ASP A 95 4.38 -8.96 0.66
N PHE A 96 4.42 -7.64 0.44
CA PHE A 96 5.51 -6.79 0.91
C PHE A 96 5.49 -6.56 2.41
N VAL A 97 4.32 -6.54 3.07
CA VAL A 97 4.25 -6.57 4.54
C VAL A 97 4.95 -7.81 5.08
N GLU A 98 4.66 -9.00 4.53
CA GLU A 98 5.32 -10.24 4.94
C GLU A 98 6.84 -10.17 4.73
N ARG A 99 7.28 -9.62 3.59
CA ARG A 99 8.69 -9.40 3.26
C ARG A 99 9.36 -8.44 4.24
N MET A 100 8.70 -7.31 4.54
CA MET A 100 9.20 -6.28 5.46
C MET A 100 9.26 -6.78 6.91
N ILE A 101 8.28 -7.59 7.36
CA ILE A 101 8.31 -8.23 8.70
C ILE A 101 9.54 -9.13 8.81
N LYS A 102 9.80 -9.97 7.79
CA LYS A 102 10.98 -10.87 7.76
C LYS A 102 12.31 -10.10 7.72
N ALA A 103 12.30 -8.91 7.16
CA ALA A 103 13.45 -8.00 7.10
C ALA A 103 13.56 -7.07 8.33
N GLU A 104 12.68 -7.20 9.33
CA GLU A 104 12.65 -6.38 10.56
C GLU A 104 12.51 -4.86 10.27
N MET A 105 11.79 -4.52 9.20
CA MET A 105 11.62 -3.13 8.73
C MET A 105 10.39 -2.43 9.30
N LEU A 106 9.51 -3.13 10.05
CA LEU A 106 8.27 -2.58 10.58
C LEU A 106 8.22 -2.61 12.10
N VAL A 107 7.55 -1.62 12.69
CA VAL A 107 7.31 -1.53 14.15
C VAL A 107 5.99 -2.23 14.49
N PRO A 108 5.92 -3.00 15.58
CA PRO A 108 4.65 -3.52 16.09
C PRO A 108 3.69 -2.37 16.44
N LEU A 109 2.45 -2.47 15.98
CA LEU A 109 1.41 -1.47 16.23
C LEU A 109 0.81 -1.59 17.63
N ASP A 110 0.59 -0.46 18.28
CA ASP A 110 -0.16 -0.38 19.53
C ASP A 110 -1.67 -0.29 19.23
N HIS A 111 -2.36 -1.43 19.28
CA HIS A 111 -3.81 -1.50 19.07
C HIS A 111 -4.62 -0.65 20.07
N GLY A 112 -4.05 -0.34 21.24
CA GLY A 112 -4.69 0.56 22.20
C GLY A 112 -4.83 1.99 21.70
N LYS A 113 -3.96 2.40 20.75
CA LYS A 113 -4.01 3.69 20.06
C LYS A 113 -4.89 3.69 18.81
N ILE A 114 -5.39 2.52 18.38
CA ILE A 114 -6.19 2.34 17.15
C ILE A 114 -7.54 1.67 17.50
N PRO A 115 -8.38 2.27 18.36
CA PRO A 115 -9.65 1.66 18.76
C PRO A 115 -10.63 1.45 17.60
N ASN A 116 -10.57 2.27 16.53
CA ASN A 116 -11.41 2.14 15.35
C ASN A 116 -11.16 0.84 14.59
N PHE A 117 -9.99 0.22 14.71
CA PHE A 117 -9.71 -1.07 14.10
C PHE A 117 -10.73 -2.14 14.53
N LYS A 118 -10.86 -2.40 15.83
CA LYS A 118 -11.80 -3.41 16.32
C LYS A 118 -13.27 -2.99 16.18
N LYS A 119 -13.54 -1.69 16.22
CA LYS A 119 -14.89 -1.14 16.17
C LYS A 119 -15.47 -1.17 14.75
N ASN A 120 -14.69 -0.80 13.75
CA ASN A 120 -15.17 -0.46 12.41
C ASN A 120 -14.77 -1.46 11.34
N VAL A 121 -13.59 -2.11 11.45
CA VAL A 121 -13.10 -3.03 10.43
C VAL A 121 -13.85 -4.36 10.47
N ALA A 122 -14.23 -4.88 9.30
CA ALA A 122 -14.91 -6.17 9.16
C ALA A 122 -14.06 -7.32 9.71
N LYS A 123 -14.70 -8.31 10.35
CA LYS A 123 -14.01 -9.43 11.02
C LYS A 123 -13.06 -10.20 10.10
N ALA A 124 -13.42 -10.34 8.83
CA ALA A 124 -12.58 -11.02 7.83
C ALA A 124 -11.22 -10.36 7.62
N PHE A 125 -11.08 -9.07 7.94
CA PHE A 125 -9.85 -8.29 7.80
C PHE A 125 -9.13 -8.03 9.14
N GLN A 126 -9.69 -8.49 10.28
CA GLN A 126 -9.08 -8.29 11.59
C GLN A 126 -7.94 -9.26 11.90
N ASP A 127 -7.71 -10.24 11.03
CA ASP A 127 -6.58 -11.16 11.07
C ASP A 127 -6.09 -11.42 9.63
N ALA A 128 -4.83 -11.81 9.45
CA ALA A 128 -4.28 -12.14 8.15
C ALA A 128 -3.10 -13.11 8.30
N GLU A 129 -2.97 -14.05 7.36
CA GLU A 129 -1.88 -15.05 7.36
C GLU A 129 -0.51 -14.38 7.23
N PHE A 130 -0.40 -13.29 6.45
CA PHE A 130 0.84 -12.55 6.24
C PHE A 130 1.25 -11.68 7.45
N ASP A 131 0.31 -11.35 8.35
CA ASP A 131 0.54 -10.60 9.59
C ASP A 131 -0.45 -11.05 10.66
N PRO A 132 -0.20 -12.19 11.33
CA PRO A 132 -1.11 -12.76 12.33
C PRO A 132 -1.43 -11.78 13.45
N GLY A 133 -2.72 -11.58 13.70
CA GLY A 133 -3.24 -10.64 14.69
C GLY A 133 -3.06 -9.17 14.33
N ARG A 134 -2.69 -8.86 13.07
CA ARG A 134 -2.43 -7.48 12.61
C ARG A 134 -1.40 -6.77 13.50
N LYS A 135 -0.33 -7.47 13.78
CA LYS A 135 0.70 -6.97 14.69
C LYS A 135 1.48 -5.78 14.11
N TYR A 136 1.68 -5.74 12.80
CA TYR A 136 2.53 -4.76 12.13
C TYR A 136 1.78 -3.89 11.13
N SER A 137 0.56 -4.29 10.73
CA SER A 137 -0.19 -3.60 9.67
C SER A 137 -1.68 -3.51 9.96
N MET A 138 -2.31 -2.41 9.55
CA MET A 138 -3.77 -2.25 9.54
C MET A 138 -4.30 -2.32 8.12
N PRO A 139 -5.44 -2.98 7.87
CA PRO A 139 -6.01 -3.04 6.53
C PRO A 139 -6.47 -1.65 6.09
N TYR A 140 -6.12 -1.27 4.86
CA TYR A 140 -6.47 0.01 4.27
C TYR A 140 -7.51 -0.15 3.16
N MET A 141 -7.12 -0.70 2.02
CA MET A 141 -8.01 -1.04 0.91
C MET A 141 -7.67 -2.43 0.36
N TRP A 142 -8.55 -2.96 -0.49
CA TRP A 142 -8.29 -4.21 -1.19
C TRP A 142 -8.97 -4.20 -2.56
N GLY A 143 -8.55 -5.07 -3.44
CA GLY A 143 -9.13 -5.12 -4.77
C GLY A 143 -8.63 -6.27 -5.61
N THR A 144 -8.88 -6.16 -6.90
CA THR A 144 -8.45 -7.11 -7.92
C THR A 144 -7.70 -6.41 -9.04
N GLN A 145 -6.87 -7.15 -9.75
CA GLN A 145 -6.33 -6.74 -11.03
C GLN A 145 -7.22 -7.27 -12.15
N GLY A 146 -7.38 -6.49 -13.22
CA GLY A 146 -8.24 -6.90 -14.32
C GLY A 146 -7.92 -6.18 -15.62
N ILE A 147 -8.90 -6.14 -16.50
CA ILE A 147 -8.80 -5.45 -17.80
C ILE A 147 -9.69 -4.22 -17.77
N GLY A 148 -9.07 -3.05 -17.84
CA GLY A 148 -9.73 -1.80 -18.22
C GLY A 148 -9.84 -1.70 -19.73
N TYR A 149 -10.99 -1.26 -20.24
CA TYR A 149 -11.18 -1.20 -21.68
C TYR A 149 -12.18 -0.12 -22.12
N ARG A 150 -12.04 0.34 -23.37
CA ARG A 150 -12.93 1.30 -24.01
C ARG A 150 -14.02 0.58 -24.82
N LYS A 151 -15.29 0.65 -24.36
CA LYS A 151 -16.43 -0.08 -24.93
C LYS A 151 -16.66 0.19 -26.42
N SER A 152 -16.48 1.43 -26.87
CA SER A 152 -16.68 1.81 -28.28
C SER A 152 -15.58 1.31 -29.22
N ARG A 153 -14.44 0.85 -28.70
CA ARG A 153 -13.27 0.40 -29.46
C ARG A 153 -13.00 -1.08 -29.40
N VAL A 154 -13.58 -1.75 -28.38
CA VAL A 154 -13.39 -3.17 -28.13
C VAL A 154 -14.65 -3.95 -28.47
N ASP A 155 -14.54 -5.00 -29.30
CA ASP A 155 -15.67 -5.80 -29.74
C ASP A 155 -16.15 -6.76 -28.62
N GLY A 156 -17.11 -6.32 -27.83
CA GLY A 156 -17.65 -7.07 -26.69
C GLY A 156 -16.84 -6.89 -25.42
N VAL A 157 -17.03 -7.78 -24.43
CA VAL A 157 -16.34 -7.73 -23.14
C VAL A 157 -15.06 -8.56 -23.23
N PRO A 158 -13.88 -8.00 -22.91
CA PRO A 158 -12.60 -8.73 -22.93
C PRO A 158 -12.46 -9.62 -21.70
N ASP A 159 -13.26 -10.68 -21.61
CA ASP A 159 -13.43 -11.59 -20.48
C ASP A 159 -12.30 -12.61 -20.29
N SER A 160 -11.16 -12.43 -20.94
CA SER A 160 -10.01 -13.33 -20.89
C SER A 160 -8.70 -12.56 -21.01
N TRP A 161 -7.67 -12.98 -20.27
CA TRP A 161 -6.31 -12.46 -20.42
C TRP A 161 -5.73 -12.64 -21.83
N LYS A 162 -6.34 -13.55 -22.63
CA LYS A 162 -6.00 -13.72 -24.04
C LYS A 162 -5.97 -12.40 -24.83
N TRP A 163 -6.90 -11.49 -24.53
CA TRP A 163 -7.04 -10.22 -25.24
C TRP A 163 -5.79 -9.34 -25.13
N LEU A 164 -5.06 -9.45 -24.04
CA LEU A 164 -3.82 -8.72 -23.80
C LEU A 164 -2.56 -9.54 -24.12
N LEU A 165 -2.60 -10.86 -23.89
CA LEU A 165 -1.40 -11.71 -23.82
C LEU A 165 -1.21 -12.65 -25.02
N ASP A 166 -2.24 -12.92 -25.84
CA ASP A 166 -2.16 -13.84 -26.98
C ASP A 166 -3.13 -13.45 -28.11
N SER A 167 -3.08 -12.15 -28.51
CA SER A 167 -3.92 -11.63 -29.60
C SER A 167 -3.23 -10.45 -30.28
N ASP A 168 -3.33 -10.38 -31.62
CA ASP A 168 -2.88 -9.26 -32.43
C ASP A 168 -4.01 -8.25 -32.76
N LYS A 169 -5.25 -8.57 -32.37
CA LYS A 169 -6.45 -7.80 -32.73
C LYS A 169 -6.37 -6.32 -32.32
N TYR A 170 -5.74 -6.03 -31.19
CA TYR A 170 -5.55 -4.66 -30.66
C TYR A 170 -4.08 -4.26 -30.63
N ALA A 171 -3.29 -4.76 -31.60
CA ALA A 171 -1.86 -4.45 -31.69
C ALA A 171 -1.57 -2.95 -31.66
N GLY A 172 -0.65 -2.51 -30.80
CA GLY A 172 -0.30 -1.12 -30.57
C GLY A 172 -1.33 -0.33 -29.75
N ARG A 173 -2.35 -1.00 -29.19
CA ARG A 173 -3.43 -0.40 -28.38
C ARG A 173 -3.59 -1.06 -27.02
N ILE A 174 -2.58 -1.80 -26.54
CA ILE A 174 -2.55 -2.55 -25.30
C ILE A 174 -1.50 -1.95 -24.36
N ALA A 175 -1.85 -1.75 -23.10
CA ALA A 175 -0.91 -1.52 -22.01
C ALA A 175 -0.88 -2.71 -21.04
N LEU A 176 0.29 -3.06 -20.53
CA LEU A 176 0.48 -3.99 -19.43
C LEU A 176 1.17 -3.26 -18.27
N LEU A 177 0.89 -3.65 -17.03
CA LEU A 177 1.65 -3.17 -15.87
C LEU A 177 3.10 -3.62 -15.95
N ALA A 178 4.04 -2.71 -15.65
CA ALA A 178 5.47 -2.95 -15.70
C ALA A 178 6.01 -3.81 -14.55
N GLY A 179 5.23 -4.02 -13.47
CA GLY A 179 5.64 -4.82 -12.32
C GLY A 179 5.86 -6.29 -12.66
N SER A 180 6.96 -6.87 -12.21
CA SER A 180 7.31 -8.27 -12.50
C SER A 180 6.28 -9.26 -11.94
N SER A 181 5.74 -9.00 -10.76
CA SER A 181 4.67 -9.79 -10.16
C SER A 181 3.39 -9.73 -11.01
N ALA A 182 2.96 -8.54 -11.42
CA ALA A 182 1.74 -8.33 -12.19
C ALA A 182 1.83 -8.99 -13.58
N ALA A 183 2.80 -8.62 -14.39
CA ALA A 183 2.93 -9.11 -15.76
C ALA A 183 3.13 -10.65 -15.83
N ILE A 184 4.08 -11.17 -15.04
CA ILE A 184 4.37 -12.63 -15.03
C ILE A 184 3.20 -13.40 -14.38
N GLY A 185 2.63 -12.87 -13.28
CA GLY A 185 1.53 -13.52 -12.59
C GLY A 185 0.28 -13.69 -13.43
N MET A 186 -0.12 -12.67 -14.21
CA MET A 186 -1.28 -12.78 -15.09
C MET A 186 -1.02 -13.68 -16.30
N ALA A 187 0.21 -13.69 -16.83
CA ALA A 187 0.59 -14.65 -17.85
C ALA A 187 0.54 -16.09 -17.32
N LEU A 188 0.95 -16.33 -16.08
CA LEU A 188 0.80 -17.63 -15.41
C LEU A 188 -0.69 -18.02 -15.28
N LYS A 189 -1.56 -17.10 -14.83
CA LYS A 189 -3.01 -17.34 -14.75
C LYS A 189 -3.58 -17.72 -16.12
N TYR A 190 -3.23 -16.98 -17.17
CA TYR A 190 -3.67 -17.28 -18.52
C TYR A 190 -3.23 -18.69 -19.00
N LEU A 191 -2.02 -19.11 -18.63
CA LEU A 191 -1.49 -20.45 -18.94
C LEU A 191 -2.07 -21.57 -18.06
N GLY A 192 -2.94 -21.25 -17.10
CA GLY A 192 -3.58 -22.21 -16.18
C GLY A 192 -2.71 -22.59 -14.98
N HIS A 193 -1.68 -21.81 -14.70
CA HIS A 193 -0.83 -21.96 -13.51
C HIS A 193 -1.32 -21.06 -12.36
N SER A 194 -0.81 -21.28 -11.14
CA SER A 194 -1.01 -20.36 -10.04
C SER A 194 -0.30 -19.02 -10.32
N TYR A 195 -0.95 -17.91 -10.00
CA TYR A 195 -0.31 -16.58 -9.99
C TYR A 195 0.97 -16.60 -9.15
N ASN A 196 0.95 -17.33 -8.04
CA ASN A 196 2.05 -17.40 -7.09
C ASN A 196 3.09 -18.47 -7.42
N SER A 197 3.07 -19.08 -8.61
CA SER A 197 4.03 -20.12 -8.99
C SER A 197 5.47 -19.62 -8.85
N VAL A 198 6.31 -20.48 -8.28
CA VAL A 198 7.77 -20.32 -8.15
C VAL A 198 8.55 -21.31 -9.02
N ASP A 199 7.86 -22.11 -9.86
CA ASP A 199 8.51 -23.04 -10.77
C ASP A 199 9.19 -22.28 -11.92
N PRO A 200 10.53 -22.39 -12.06
CA PRO A 200 11.26 -21.70 -13.11
C PRO A 200 10.78 -22.04 -14.55
N LYS A 201 10.20 -23.23 -14.76
CA LYS A 201 9.68 -23.61 -16.07
C LYS A 201 8.38 -22.90 -16.40
N GLU A 202 7.48 -22.75 -15.40
CA GLU A 202 6.23 -22.04 -15.57
C GLU A 202 6.48 -20.54 -15.76
N ILE A 203 7.38 -19.95 -14.96
CA ILE A 203 7.84 -18.56 -15.14
C ILE A 203 8.43 -18.34 -16.53
N LYS A 204 9.23 -19.30 -17.04
CA LYS A 204 9.78 -19.21 -18.40
C LYS A 204 8.69 -19.28 -19.47
N GLN A 205 7.64 -20.08 -19.29
CA GLN A 205 6.50 -20.11 -20.20
C GLN A 205 5.76 -18.76 -20.23
N ALA A 206 5.56 -18.15 -19.07
CA ALA A 206 4.96 -16.81 -18.96
C ALA A 206 5.83 -15.74 -19.64
N GLU A 207 7.14 -15.77 -19.42
CA GLU A 207 8.12 -14.90 -20.10
C GLU A 207 8.02 -15.05 -21.64
N ASP A 208 8.06 -16.28 -22.15
CA ASP A 208 7.99 -16.55 -23.59
C ASP A 208 6.68 -16.06 -24.21
N LEU A 209 5.56 -16.22 -23.49
CA LEU A 209 4.26 -15.70 -23.90
C LEU A 209 4.29 -14.18 -24.07
N ILE A 210 4.80 -13.46 -23.05
CA ILE A 210 4.85 -11.99 -23.08
C ILE A 210 5.83 -11.50 -24.16
N ILE A 211 6.99 -12.14 -24.32
CA ILE A 211 7.95 -11.81 -25.40
C ILE A 211 7.29 -11.97 -26.78
N LYS A 212 6.54 -13.04 -26.99
CA LYS A 212 5.77 -13.26 -28.24
C LYS A 212 4.74 -12.15 -28.46
N GLN A 213 4.08 -11.70 -27.40
CA GLN A 213 3.04 -10.65 -27.44
C GLN A 213 3.62 -9.24 -27.55
N LYS A 214 4.87 -9.02 -27.12
CA LYS A 214 5.48 -7.69 -27.01
C LYS A 214 5.37 -6.82 -28.27
N PRO A 215 5.49 -7.33 -29.52
CA PRO A 215 5.30 -6.51 -30.73
C PRO A 215 3.90 -5.88 -30.85
N HIS A 216 2.91 -6.41 -30.13
CA HIS A 216 1.52 -5.92 -30.13
C HIS A 216 1.21 -5.02 -28.93
N ILE A 217 2.06 -4.99 -27.90
CA ILE A 217 1.94 -4.15 -26.72
C ILE A 217 2.46 -2.77 -27.04
N LYS A 218 1.69 -1.73 -26.74
CA LYS A 218 2.11 -0.33 -26.91
C LYS A 218 3.12 0.07 -25.85
N VAL A 219 2.86 -0.29 -24.59
CA VAL A 219 3.65 0.13 -23.45
C VAL A 219 3.51 -0.83 -22.27
N PHE A 220 4.58 -0.95 -21.50
CA PHE A 220 4.53 -1.43 -20.13
C PHE A 220 4.41 -0.18 -19.25
N ALA A 221 3.21 0.04 -18.71
CA ALA A 221 2.88 1.19 -17.89
C ALA A 221 3.35 0.98 -16.45
N GLU A 222 3.88 2.00 -15.81
CA GLU A 222 4.19 1.94 -14.38
C GLU A 222 2.87 1.91 -13.60
N ASP A 223 2.35 2.98 -13.08
CA ASP A 223 1.05 3.03 -12.39
C ASP A 223 0.15 4.09 -13.05
N ASN A 224 0.06 4.05 -14.38
CA ASN A 224 -0.65 5.06 -15.18
C ASN A 224 -1.42 4.49 -16.39
N GLY A 225 -1.76 3.22 -16.35
CA GLY A 225 -2.52 2.55 -17.42
C GLY A 225 -3.93 3.13 -17.59
N GLN A 226 -4.56 3.58 -16.51
CA GLN A 226 -5.85 4.27 -16.49
C GLN A 226 -5.80 5.59 -17.27
N ASP A 227 -4.73 6.38 -17.14
CA ASP A 227 -4.55 7.64 -17.87
C ASP A 227 -4.39 7.42 -19.38
N LEU A 228 -3.64 6.36 -19.75
CA LEU A 228 -3.48 5.96 -21.15
C LEU A 228 -4.80 5.49 -21.76
N LEU A 229 -5.65 4.85 -20.97
CA LEU A 229 -6.98 4.44 -21.38
C LEU A 229 -7.92 5.65 -21.50
N LEU A 230 -7.92 6.56 -20.52
CA LEU A 230 -8.72 7.77 -20.51
C LEU A 230 -8.36 8.69 -21.68
N SER A 231 -7.09 8.93 -21.94
CA SER A 231 -6.61 9.71 -23.08
C SER A 231 -6.88 9.06 -24.45
N GLY A 232 -7.26 7.77 -24.47
CA GLY A 232 -7.47 7.00 -25.70
C GLY A 232 -6.16 6.61 -26.40
N GLU A 233 -5.04 6.64 -25.71
CA GLU A 233 -3.77 6.14 -26.23
C GLU A 233 -3.75 4.62 -26.34
N VAL A 234 -4.46 3.91 -25.45
CA VAL A 234 -4.73 2.48 -25.52
C VAL A 234 -6.24 2.22 -25.51
N ASP A 235 -6.65 1.05 -25.93
CA ASP A 235 -8.05 0.60 -25.91
C ASP A 235 -8.26 -0.50 -24.83
N LEU A 236 -7.17 -1.11 -24.38
CA LEU A 236 -7.13 -2.17 -23.37
C LEU A 236 -5.92 -1.96 -22.47
N THR A 237 -6.12 -2.08 -21.16
CA THR A 237 -5.03 -2.06 -20.18
C THR A 237 -5.20 -3.14 -19.12
N MET A 238 -4.09 -3.74 -18.69
CA MET A 238 -4.02 -4.47 -17.43
C MET A 238 -3.89 -3.46 -16.30
N GLU A 239 -4.85 -3.42 -15.37
CA GLU A 239 -4.88 -2.37 -14.36
C GLU A 239 -5.60 -2.79 -13.09
N TRP A 240 -5.45 -1.99 -12.04
CA TRP A 240 -6.16 -2.11 -10.78
C TRP A 240 -7.61 -1.65 -10.92
N ASN A 241 -8.53 -2.32 -10.20
CA ASN A 241 -9.95 -2.04 -10.35
C ASN A 241 -10.33 -0.60 -10.00
N GLY A 242 -9.81 -0.03 -8.90
CA GLY A 242 -10.16 1.31 -8.45
C GLY A 242 -9.68 2.40 -9.41
N ASP A 243 -8.47 2.28 -9.97
CA ASP A 243 -7.94 3.26 -10.92
C ASP A 243 -8.79 3.33 -12.19
N ILE A 244 -9.26 2.17 -12.69
CA ILE A 244 -10.21 2.17 -13.81
C ILE A 244 -11.56 2.74 -13.39
N LEU A 245 -12.04 2.48 -12.18
CA LEU A 245 -13.30 3.02 -11.69
C LEU A 245 -13.26 4.53 -11.51
N GLN A 246 -12.12 5.10 -11.07
CA GLN A 246 -11.93 6.54 -10.99
C GLN A 246 -12.07 7.19 -12.38
N VAL A 247 -11.38 6.70 -13.40
CA VAL A 247 -11.48 7.27 -14.75
C VAL A 247 -12.81 6.97 -15.45
N MET A 248 -13.57 5.95 -14.98
CA MET A 248 -14.95 5.71 -15.44
C MET A 248 -15.92 6.80 -14.97
N GLU A 249 -15.61 7.53 -13.89
CA GLU A 249 -16.39 8.71 -13.49
C GLU A 249 -16.21 9.88 -14.48
N GLU A 250 -15.10 9.90 -15.23
CA GLU A 250 -14.80 10.92 -16.22
C GLU A 250 -15.26 10.54 -17.64
N ASP A 251 -15.30 9.24 -17.98
CA ASP A 251 -15.65 8.73 -19.30
C ASP A 251 -16.50 7.44 -19.21
N ASP A 252 -17.79 7.59 -19.46
CA ASP A 252 -18.77 6.49 -19.50
C ASP A 252 -18.46 5.40 -20.54
N ASP A 253 -17.57 5.65 -21.51
CA ASP A 253 -17.13 4.65 -22.50
C ASP A 253 -16.16 3.61 -21.91
N LEU A 254 -15.61 3.88 -20.74
CA LEU A 254 -14.69 2.97 -20.07
C LEU A 254 -15.42 1.88 -19.29
N ALA A 255 -14.76 0.77 -19.06
CA ALA A 255 -15.27 -0.34 -18.25
C ALA A 255 -14.12 -1.20 -17.72
N TYR A 256 -14.43 -1.99 -16.67
CA TYR A 256 -13.52 -2.92 -16.03
C TYR A 256 -14.10 -4.33 -16.00
N VAL A 257 -13.24 -5.35 -16.14
CA VAL A 257 -13.63 -6.75 -15.99
C VAL A 257 -12.49 -7.59 -15.39
N VAL A 258 -12.83 -8.48 -14.47
CA VAL A 258 -11.94 -9.56 -14.03
C VAL A 258 -12.06 -10.74 -14.99
N PRO A 259 -10.99 -11.16 -15.68
CA PRO A 259 -11.03 -12.26 -16.65
C PRO A 259 -11.44 -13.62 -16.04
N LYS A 260 -11.98 -14.49 -16.88
CA LYS A 260 -12.50 -15.81 -16.46
C LYS A 260 -11.42 -16.78 -15.95
N GLU A 261 -10.18 -16.59 -16.32
CA GLU A 261 -9.04 -17.35 -15.78
C GLU A 261 -8.76 -16.96 -14.32
N GLY A 262 -9.42 -15.91 -13.80
CA GLY A 262 -9.19 -15.34 -12.50
C GLY A 262 -8.05 -14.33 -12.49
N SER A 263 -7.77 -13.83 -11.31
CA SER A 263 -6.79 -12.77 -11.07
C SER A 263 -6.18 -12.91 -9.67
N ILE A 264 -5.59 -11.84 -9.16
CA ILE A 264 -5.22 -11.71 -7.75
C ILE A 264 -6.26 -10.94 -6.96
N VAL A 265 -6.28 -11.21 -5.66
CA VAL A 265 -6.83 -10.33 -4.65
C VAL A 265 -5.67 -9.80 -3.84
N TRP A 266 -5.45 -8.51 -3.91
CA TRP A 266 -4.43 -7.81 -3.13
C TRP A 266 -5.06 -7.05 -1.97
N GLN A 267 -4.25 -6.73 -0.98
CA GLN A 267 -4.67 -5.94 0.18
C GLN A 267 -3.55 -4.97 0.54
N ASP A 268 -3.83 -3.68 0.44
CA ASP A 268 -2.93 -2.66 0.96
C ASP A 268 -3.19 -2.39 2.42
N THR A 269 -2.14 -2.02 3.09
CA THR A 269 -2.13 -1.86 4.54
C THR A 269 -1.44 -0.57 4.94
N LEU A 270 -1.75 -0.10 6.15
CA LEU A 270 -1.06 0.99 6.81
C LEU A 270 -0.04 0.40 7.79
N ALA A 271 1.23 0.70 7.61
CA ALA A 271 2.31 0.19 8.45
C ALA A 271 3.27 1.32 8.86
N ILE A 272 3.87 1.17 10.06
CA ILE A 272 4.85 2.11 10.60
C ILE A 272 6.24 1.51 10.38
N PRO A 273 7.12 2.15 9.59
CA PRO A 273 8.48 1.66 9.39
C PRO A 273 9.34 1.82 10.66
N THR A 274 10.37 0.97 10.79
CA THR A 274 11.39 1.15 11.82
C THR A 274 12.03 2.54 11.70
N ASP A 275 12.42 3.12 12.83
CA ASP A 275 12.97 4.48 12.92
C ASP A 275 12.04 5.60 12.41
N ALA A 276 10.72 5.39 12.42
CA ALA A 276 9.75 6.44 12.17
C ALA A 276 9.93 7.57 13.20
N PRO A 277 10.08 8.85 12.76
CA PRO A 277 10.30 9.96 13.69
C PRO A 277 9.08 10.31 14.54
N HIS A 278 7.84 10.04 14.05
CA HIS A 278 6.59 10.40 14.74
C HIS A 278 5.61 9.20 14.82
N PRO A 279 5.97 8.08 15.46
CA PRO A 279 5.14 6.87 15.48
C PRO A 279 3.80 7.06 16.22
N ASP A 280 3.70 7.96 17.21
CA ASP A 280 2.45 8.26 17.88
C ASP A 280 1.47 9.02 16.97
N ASN A 281 1.96 9.93 16.13
CA ASN A 281 1.15 10.63 15.14
C ASN A 281 0.70 9.67 14.04
N ALA A 282 1.55 8.71 13.62
CA ALA A 282 1.17 7.65 12.69
C ALA A 282 0.01 6.80 13.24
N HIS A 283 0.03 6.40 14.50
CA HIS A 283 -1.11 5.69 15.13
C HIS A 283 -2.40 6.52 15.13
N LYS A 284 -2.31 7.83 15.38
CA LYS A 284 -3.48 8.72 15.33
C LYS A 284 -4.06 8.81 13.91
N PHE A 285 -3.19 8.90 12.90
CA PHE A 285 -3.64 8.97 11.51
C PHE A 285 -4.23 7.63 11.03
N ILE A 286 -3.62 6.50 11.38
CA ILE A 286 -4.20 5.16 11.15
C ILE A 286 -5.60 5.08 11.79
N ASN A 287 -5.74 5.50 13.05
CA ASN A 287 -7.04 5.48 13.73
C ASN A 287 -8.06 6.41 13.07
N TYR A 288 -7.64 7.56 12.54
CA TYR A 288 -8.48 8.49 11.80
C TYR A 288 -8.94 7.88 10.46
N ILE A 289 -8.04 7.31 9.67
CA ILE A 289 -8.39 6.60 8.41
C ILE A 289 -9.40 5.47 8.66
N LEU A 290 -9.30 4.78 9.80
CA LEU A 290 -10.22 3.71 10.19
C LEU A 290 -11.50 4.23 10.88
N ASP A 291 -11.72 5.54 10.99
CA ASP A 291 -13.01 6.10 11.37
C ASP A 291 -14.06 5.80 10.28
N ALA A 292 -15.34 5.76 10.66
CA ALA A 292 -16.40 5.42 9.72
C ALA A 292 -16.62 6.50 8.66
N GLU A 293 -16.64 7.76 9.06
CA GLU A 293 -16.91 8.90 8.15
C GLU A 293 -15.68 9.19 7.29
N ALA A 294 -14.49 9.27 7.91
CA ALA A 294 -13.24 9.47 7.18
C ALA A 294 -12.96 8.32 6.20
N GLY A 295 -13.13 7.06 6.64
CA GLY A 295 -12.97 5.89 5.79
C GLY A 295 -13.98 5.83 4.65
N ALA A 296 -15.22 6.30 4.86
CA ALA A 296 -16.22 6.41 3.79
C ALA A 296 -15.82 7.46 2.76
N ALA A 297 -15.42 8.67 3.19
CA ALA A 297 -14.97 9.73 2.28
C ALA A 297 -13.76 9.30 1.44
N ILE A 298 -12.79 8.61 2.05
CA ILE A 298 -11.66 8.06 1.30
C ILE A 298 -12.14 7.04 0.25
N ALA A 299 -12.91 6.03 0.67
CA ALA A 299 -13.33 4.95 -0.20
C ALA A 299 -14.21 5.41 -1.38
N ASP A 300 -15.08 6.41 -1.13
CA ASP A 300 -15.92 7.04 -2.15
C ASP A 300 -15.08 7.76 -3.20
N PHE A 301 -14.02 8.44 -2.76
CA PHE A 301 -13.14 9.18 -3.68
C PHE A 301 -12.23 8.26 -4.50
N ILE A 302 -11.57 7.28 -3.84
CA ILE A 302 -10.58 6.43 -4.51
C ILE A 302 -11.18 5.20 -5.20
N GLN A 303 -12.47 4.90 -5.01
CA GLN A 303 -13.23 3.81 -5.65
C GLN A 303 -12.66 2.39 -5.43
N TYR A 304 -11.87 2.16 -4.37
CA TYR A 304 -11.40 0.84 -3.96
C TYR A 304 -12.23 0.24 -2.84
N ALA A 305 -12.27 -1.08 -2.75
CA ALA A 305 -13.02 -1.77 -1.71
C ALA A 305 -12.45 -1.50 -0.32
N THR A 306 -13.24 -0.90 0.56
CA THR A 306 -12.86 -0.67 1.95
C THR A 306 -13.07 -1.92 2.82
N PRO A 307 -12.10 -2.30 3.66
CA PRO A 307 -12.29 -3.31 4.71
C PRO A 307 -13.07 -2.78 5.92
N ASN A 308 -13.33 -1.47 5.97
CA ASN A 308 -14.06 -0.80 7.04
C ASN A 308 -15.57 -0.99 6.86
N ALA A 309 -16.17 -1.93 7.61
CA ALA A 309 -17.60 -2.24 7.51
C ALA A 309 -18.50 -1.06 7.91
N ALA A 310 -18.05 -0.24 8.86
CA ALA A 310 -18.81 0.94 9.29
C ALA A 310 -18.78 2.04 8.20
N ALA A 311 -17.65 2.23 7.54
CA ALA A 311 -17.52 3.13 6.40
C ALA A 311 -18.38 2.66 5.22
N ARG A 312 -18.27 1.36 4.84
CA ARG A 312 -19.08 0.79 3.76
C ARG A 312 -20.60 0.98 3.98
N ALA A 313 -21.06 0.93 5.22
CA ALA A 313 -22.47 1.13 5.55
C ALA A 313 -22.97 2.58 5.34
N LEU A 314 -22.07 3.54 5.22
CA LEU A 314 -22.36 4.96 4.93
C LEU A 314 -22.38 5.28 3.43
N LEU A 315 -21.82 4.37 2.62
CA LEU A 315 -21.63 4.58 1.18
C LEU A 315 -22.88 4.19 0.38
N PRO A 316 -23.13 4.86 -0.76
CA PRO A 316 -24.29 4.60 -1.59
C PRO A 316 -24.27 3.20 -2.25
N ASP A 317 -25.43 2.79 -2.79
CA ASP A 317 -25.60 1.46 -3.39
C ASP A 317 -24.74 1.23 -4.64
N ASP A 318 -24.47 2.26 -5.42
CA ASP A 318 -23.63 2.22 -6.62
C ASP A 318 -22.16 1.91 -6.29
N TYR A 319 -21.67 2.33 -5.13
CA TYR A 319 -20.39 1.85 -4.60
C TYR A 319 -20.54 0.49 -3.89
N SER A 320 -21.39 0.42 -2.87
CA SER A 320 -21.42 -0.73 -1.93
C SER A 320 -21.90 -2.06 -2.56
N LYS A 321 -22.59 -1.99 -3.73
CA LYS A 321 -23.07 -3.14 -4.51
C LYS A 321 -22.38 -3.27 -5.87
N ASN A 322 -21.41 -2.44 -6.18
CA ASN A 322 -20.66 -2.52 -7.42
C ASN A 322 -19.77 -3.76 -7.44
N SER A 323 -19.99 -4.66 -8.41
CA SER A 323 -19.22 -5.90 -8.53
C SER A 323 -17.78 -5.71 -9.03
N ALA A 324 -17.44 -4.55 -9.56
CA ALA A 324 -16.06 -4.18 -9.89
C ALA A 324 -15.28 -3.73 -8.64
N ILE A 325 -15.98 -3.17 -7.62
CA ILE A 325 -15.41 -2.84 -6.32
C ILE A 325 -15.43 -4.08 -5.40
N PHE A 326 -16.59 -4.72 -5.27
CA PHE A 326 -16.79 -5.91 -4.45
C PHE A 326 -17.15 -7.11 -5.34
N PRO A 327 -16.15 -7.81 -5.90
CA PRO A 327 -16.38 -8.95 -6.79
C PRO A 327 -17.25 -10.02 -6.14
N THR A 328 -18.03 -10.72 -6.97
CA THR A 328 -18.89 -11.82 -6.50
C THR A 328 -18.06 -12.99 -5.98
N ASP A 329 -18.66 -13.84 -5.13
CA ASP A 329 -18.01 -15.07 -4.64
C ASP A 329 -17.54 -15.97 -5.81
N GLU A 330 -18.29 -16.00 -6.91
CA GLU A 330 -17.92 -16.72 -8.12
C GLU A 330 -16.62 -16.16 -8.73
N THR A 331 -16.50 -14.84 -8.83
CA THR A 331 -15.28 -14.17 -9.32
C THR A 331 -14.11 -14.40 -8.36
N LEU A 332 -14.33 -14.21 -7.06
CA LEU A 332 -13.29 -14.40 -6.04
C LEU A 332 -12.79 -15.86 -5.98
N SER A 333 -13.65 -16.84 -6.25
CA SER A 333 -13.27 -18.26 -6.26
C SER A 333 -12.23 -18.62 -7.33
N ARG A 334 -12.05 -17.76 -8.35
CA ARG A 334 -11.03 -17.90 -9.41
C ARG A 334 -9.79 -17.08 -9.15
N CYS A 335 -9.85 -16.14 -8.19
CA CYS A 335 -8.73 -15.29 -7.81
C CYS A 335 -7.88 -15.94 -6.72
N GLU A 336 -6.63 -15.54 -6.65
CA GLU A 336 -5.68 -15.98 -5.63
C GLU A 336 -5.24 -14.77 -4.79
N PRO A 337 -5.03 -14.92 -3.47
CA PRO A 337 -4.35 -13.87 -2.72
C PRO A 337 -2.91 -13.75 -3.20
N GLU A 338 -2.40 -12.53 -3.33
CA GLU A 338 -0.97 -12.34 -3.54
C GLU A 338 -0.21 -12.73 -2.28
N VAL A 339 0.90 -13.46 -2.42
CA VAL A 339 1.73 -13.90 -1.29
C VAL A 339 3.21 -13.65 -1.57
N TYR A 340 3.98 -13.43 -0.52
CA TYR A 340 5.42 -13.32 -0.65
C TYR A 340 6.05 -14.67 -1.03
N LYS A 341 6.70 -14.68 -2.17
CA LYS A 341 7.24 -15.89 -2.81
C LYS A 341 8.69 -16.21 -2.42
N GLY A 342 9.30 -15.35 -1.61
CA GLY A 342 10.72 -15.42 -1.24
C GLY A 342 11.64 -14.73 -2.25
N GLU A 343 12.80 -14.26 -1.79
CA GLU A 343 13.76 -13.48 -2.58
C GLU A 343 14.25 -14.20 -3.86
N ALA A 344 14.34 -15.52 -3.83
CA ALA A 344 14.80 -16.28 -5.00
C ALA A 344 13.75 -16.26 -6.13
N ALA A 345 12.47 -16.39 -5.81
CA ALA A 345 11.38 -16.34 -6.77
C ALA A 345 11.16 -14.92 -7.28
N GLN A 346 11.26 -13.92 -6.40
CA GLN A 346 11.20 -12.52 -6.79
C GLN A 346 12.27 -12.19 -7.82
N ARG A 347 13.54 -12.49 -7.51
CA ARG A 347 14.65 -12.30 -8.46
C ARG A 347 14.43 -12.98 -9.80
N LEU A 348 13.89 -14.19 -9.81
CA LEU A 348 13.62 -14.92 -11.06
C LEU A 348 12.59 -14.19 -11.92
N ARG A 349 11.55 -13.62 -11.31
CA ARG A 349 10.55 -12.81 -12.00
C ARG A 349 11.11 -11.49 -12.49
N ASP A 350 11.93 -10.78 -11.70
CA ASP A 350 12.58 -9.53 -12.08
C ASP A 350 13.54 -9.73 -13.27
N GLU A 351 14.31 -10.81 -13.26
CA GLU A 351 15.16 -11.20 -14.38
C GLU A 351 14.34 -11.54 -15.64
N ALA A 352 13.19 -12.21 -15.48
CA ALA A 352 12.28 -12.50 -16.59
C ALA A 352 11.69 -11.21 -17.18
N LEU A 353 11.22 -10.28 -16.34
CA LEU A 353 10.74 -8.98 -16.79
C LEU A 353 11.84 -8.19 -17.51
N THR A 354 13.06 -8.16 -16.97
CA THR A 354 14.20 -7.52 -17.61
C THR A 354 14.44 -8.08 -19.03
N ARG A 355 14.36 -9.41 -19.22
CA ARG A 355 14.47 -10.04 -20.55
C ARG A 355 13.30 -9.70 -21.46
N ILE A 356 12.07 -9.65 -20.93
CA ILE A 356 10.88 -9.20 -21.66
C ILE A 356 11.07 -7.78 -22.18
N LEU A 357 11.50 -6.86 -21.32
CA LEU A 357 11.68 -5.46 -21.69
C LEU A 357 12.83 -5.25 -22.68
N ALA A 358 13.83 -6.11 -22.69
CA ALA A 358 14.97 -6.06 -23.59
C ALA A 358 14.74 -6.76 -24.96
N ALA A 359 13.74 -7.65 -25.06
CA ALA A 359 13.40 -8.36 -26.30
C ALA A 359 12.70 -7.45 -27.31
#